data_70f32f885897a5790a7b2a9c740a3359
#
_entry.id   70f32f885897a5790a7b2a9c740a3359
#
_cell.length_a   1.000
_cell.length_b   1.000
_cell.length_c   1.000
_cell.angle_alpha   90.00
_cell.angle_beta   90.00
_cell.angle_gamma   90.00
#
_symmetry.space_group_name_H-M   'P 1'
#
loop_
_entity.id
_entity.type
_entity.pdbx_description
1 polymer ?
#
loop_
_entity_poly.entity_id
_entity_poly.type
_entity_poly.pdbx_seq_one_letter_code
_entity_poly.pdbx_strand_id
1 'polypeptide(L)'
;VRFGLEVHPTEIAYDIYTARRALDAIGNHPNFGFNFDPSHLVHQFVDPVAFLNEFSDRIFHVHVKDASVQLDGRSSILSSHLDFGDPRRGWDFVSPGRGHVKWDPIIRVLNRIGYKGPLSIEWEDSGMDREWGAQEALEMVRGQDFEPSNVAFDAAFGDEDE
;
A
#
# COMPACT_ATOMS: atom_id res chain seq x y z
N VAL A 1 10.12 -21.36 0.80
CA VAL A 1 10.09 -20.15 -0.03
C VAL A 1 8.64 -19.67 -0.10
N ARG A 2 8.40 -18.39 0.11
CA ARG A 2 7.10 -17.73 -0.11
C ARG A 2 7.14 -16.95 -1.41
N PHE A 3 6.00 -16.87 -2.08
CA PHE A 3 5.80 -16.08 -3.29
C PHE A 3 4.78 -14.98 -2.98
N GLY A 4 5.12 -13.74 -3.25
CA GLY A 4 4.23 -12.58 -3.12
C GLY A 4 3.89 -12.01 -4.49
N LEU A 5 2.64 -12.18 -4.93
CA LEU A 5 2.13 -11.55 -6.14
C LEU A 5 1.86 -10.07 -5.87
N GLU A 6 2.36 -9.20 -6.70
CA GLU A 6 1.95 -7.81 -6.70
C GLU A 6 0.60 -7.66 -7.43
N VAL A 7 -0.35 -7.04 -6.75
CA VAL A 7 -1.70 -6.81 -7.29
C VAL A 7 -1.71 -5.49 -8.03
N HIS A 8 -1.85 -5.56 -9.35
CA HIS A 8 -1.61 -4.41 -10.20
C HIS A 8 -2.36 -4.55 -11.54
N PRO A 9 -2.85 -3.47 -12.16
CA PRO A 9 -3.44 -3.51 -13.49
C PRO A 9 -2.53 -4.19 -14.49
N THR A 10 -3.10 -4.98 -15.39
CA THR A 10 -2.44 -5.84 -16.38
C THR A 10 -1.90 -7.17 -15.84
N GLU A 11 -1.92 -7.41 -14.53
CA GLU A 11 -1.60 -8.69 -13.91
C GLU A 11 -2.84 -9.58 -13.77
N ILE A 12 -2.63 -10.84 -13.32
CA ILE A 12 -3.73 -11.80 -13.07
C ILE A 12 -4.65 -11.38 -11.92
N ALA A 13 -4.17 -10.49 -11.05
CA ALA A 13 -4.91 -9.88 -9.97
C ALA A 13 -4.67 -8.37 -9.96
N TYR A 14 -5.75 -7.58 -9.94
CA TYR A 14 -5.70 -6.12 -9.96
C TYR A 14 -6.66 -5.46 -8.94
N ASP A 15 -7.51 -6.26 -8.30
CA ASP A 15 -8.42 -5.84 -7.24
C ASP A 15 -8.64 -6.98 -6.22
N ILE A 16 -9.49 -6.77 -5.22
CA ILE A 16 -9.79 -7.76 -4.17
C ILE A 16 -10.40 -9.04 -4.77
N TYR A 17 -11.30 -8.92 -5.73
CA TYR A 17 -11.99 -10.07 -6.31
C TYR A 17 -11.07 -10.95 -7.16
N THR A 18 -10.23 -10.31 -7.97
CA THR A 18 -9.25 -11.03 -8.80
C THR A 18 -8.12 -11.61 -7.96
N ALA A 19 -7.70 -10.93 -6.89
CA ALA A 19 -6.76 -11.48 -5.91
C ALA A 19 -7.32 -12.72 -5.21
N ARG A 20 -8.59 -12.70 -4.79
CA ARG A 20 -9.28 -13.88 -4.25
C ARG A 20 -9.32 -15.03 -5.26
N ARG A 21 -9.70 -14.73 -6.49
CA ARG A 21 -9.74 -15.73 -7.57
C ARG A 21 -8.34 -16.33 -7.85
N ALA A 22 -7.28 -15.55 -7.77
CA ALA A 22 -5.92 -16.06 -7.93
C ALA A 22 -5.54 -17.04 -6.81
N LEU A 23 -5.88 -16.73 -5.55
CA LEU A 23 -5.68 -17.65 -4.43
C LEU A 23 -6.48 -18.94 -4.60
N ASP A 24 -7.74 -18.87 -4.99
CA ASP A 24 -8.61 -20.02 -5.19
C ASP A 24 -8.09 -20.92 -6.31
N ALA A 25 -7.61 -20.34 -7.41
CA ALA A 25 -7.07 -21.07 -8.56
C ALA A 25 -5.84 -21.95 -8.21
N ILE A 26 -5.08 -21.56 -7.20
CA ILE A 26 -3.92 -22.33 -6.71
C ILE A 26 -4.23 -23.13 -5.43
N GLY A 27 -5.51 -23.34 -5.11
CA GLY A 27 -5.96 -24.09 -3.95
C GLY A 27 -5.59 -23.43 -2.62
N ASN A 28 -5.51 -22.11 -2.56
CA ASN A 28 -5.15 -21.33 -1.37
C ASN A 28 -3.80 -21.75 -0.75
N HIS A 29 -2.83 -22.12 -1.58
CA HIS A 29 -1.53 -22.60 -1.11
C HIS A 29 -0.88 -21.63 -0.10
N PRO A 30 -0.47 -22.07 1.10
CA PRO A 30 -0.05 -21.18 2.19
C PRO A 30 1.22 -20.36 1.90
N ASN A 31 2.03 -20.78 0.94
CA ASN A 31 3.24 -20.06 0.54
C ASN A 31 3.01 -19.05 -0.60
N PHE A 32 1.77 -18.91 -1.05
CA PHE A 32 1.38 -17.87 -2.00
C PHE A 32 0.60 -16.78 -1.26
N GLY A 33 1.00 -15.55 -1.45
CA GLY A 33 0.38 -14.36 -0.86
C GLY A 33 0.67 -13.15 -1.73
N PHE A 34 0.74 -11.99 -1.11
CA PHE A 34 0.83 -10.73 -1.82
C PHE A 34 2.04 -9.91 -1.39
N ASN A 35 2.66 -9.28 -2.37
CA ASN A 35 3.42 -8.06 -2.22
C ASN A 35 2.40 -6.91 -2.30
N PHE A 36 2.13 -6.30 -1.17
CA PHE A 36 1.13 -5.24 -1.07
C PHE A 36 1.73 -3.92 -1.53
N ASP A 37 1.19 -3.37 -2.60
CA ASP A 37 1.47 -2.02 -3.07
C ASP A 37 0.18 -1.20 -3.12
N PRO A 38 0.00 -0.24 -2.21
CA PRO A 38 -1.24 0.54 -2.15
C PRO A 38 -1.41 1.49 -3.34
N SER A 39 -0.34 1.88 -4.02
CA SER A 39 -0.40 2.83 -5.14
C SER A 39 -1.22 2.28 -6.30
N HIS A 40 -1.04 0.99 -6.60
CA HIS A 40 -1.80 0.30 -7.65
C HIS A 40 -3.29 0.15 -7.35
N LEU A 41 -3.66 0.13 -6.08
CA LEU A 41 -5.06 0.08 -5.65
C LEU A 41 -5.70 1.46 -5.69
N VAL A 42 -5.00 2.47 -5.17
CA VAL A 42 -5.52 3.84 -5.01
C VAL A 42 -5.93 4.45 -6.35
N HIS A 43 -5.11 4.33 -7.39
CA HIS A 43 -5.46 4.92 -8.69
C HIS A 43 -6.62 4.20 -9.40
N GLN A 44 -7.00 2.99 -8.94
CA GLN A 44 -8.17 2.25 -9.39
C GLN A 44 -9.39 2.46 -8.47
N PHE A 45 -9.27 3.27 -7.41
CA PHE A 45 -10.30 3.45 -6.38
C PHE A 45 -10.64 2.18 -5.59
N VAL A 46 -9.69 1.25 -5.50
CA VAL A 46 -9.76 0.11 -4.56
C VAL A 46 -9.17 0.55 -3.24
N ASP A 47 -9.89 0.29 -2.14
CA ASP A 47 -9.42 0.68 -0.80
C ASP A 47 -8.28 -0.25 -0.33
N PRO A 48 -7.05 0.29 -0.13
CA PRO A 48 -5.92 -0.49 0.37
C PRO A 48 -6.15 -1.11 1.75
N VAL A 49 -6.91 -0.44 2.61
CA VAL A 49 -7.25 -0.94 3.95
C VAL A 49 -8.20 -2.14 3.85
N ALA A 50 -9.18 -2.08 2.95
CA ALA A 50 -10.05 -3.22 2.68
C ALA A 50 -9.26 -4.42 2.15
N PHE A 51 -8.28 -4.20 1.27
CA PHE A 51 -7.39 -5.25 0.77
C PHE A 51 -6.59 -5.91 1.89
N LEU A 52 -5.94 -5.12 2.75
CA LEU A 52 -5.17 -5.64 3.90
C LEU A 52 -6.04 -6.45 4.88
N ASN A 53 -7.27 -6.00 5.12
CA ASN A 53 -8.20 -6.72 5.99
C ASN A 53 -8.64 -8.06 5.39
N GLU A 54 -8.91 -8.09 4.08
CA GLU A 54 -9.33 -9.29 3.36
C GLU A 54 -8.24 -10.36 3.31
N PHE A 55 -6.98 -9.94 3.17
CA PHE A 55 -5.83 -10.83 2.99
C PHE A 55 -4.82 -10.76 4.13
N SER A 56 -5.28 -10.55 5.35
CA SER A 56 -4.44 -10.28 6.53
C SER A 56 -3.37 -11.34 6.82
N ASP A 57 -3.63 -12.61 6.47
CA ASP A 57 -2.68 -13.73 6.62
C ASP A 57 -1.80 -13.98 5.39
N ARG A 58 -1.94 -13.16 4.36
CA ARG A 58 -1.29 -13.32 3.04
C ARG A 58 -0.39 -12.17 2.63
N ILE A 59 -0.18 -11.19 3.49
CA ILE A 59 0.72 -10.07 3.21
C ILE A 59 2.15 -10.49 3.54
N PHE A 60 2.94 -10.74 2.51
CA PHE A 60 4.31 -11.24 2.67
C PHE A 60 5.36 -10.17 2.49
N HIS A 61 5.02 -9.10 1.79
CA HIS A 61 5.86 -7.95 1.56
C HIS A 61 5.00 -6.69 1.41
N VAL A 62 5.59 -5.52 1.67
CA VAL A 62 4.93 -4.23 1.52
C VAL A 62 5.85 -3.28 0.75
N HIS A 63 5.34 -2.76 -0.35
CA HIS A 63 5.92 -1.63 -1.05
C HIS A 63 5.37 -0.31 -0.51
N VAL A 64 6.26 0.64 -0.31
CA VAL A 64 5.91 2.03 -0.03
C VAL A 64 6.06 2.81 -1.33
N LYS A 65 4.95 2.94 -2.03
CA LYS A 65 4.80 3.63 -3.31
C LYS A 65 3.52 4.45 -3.27
N ASP A 66 3.46 5.54 -3.98
CA ASP A 66 2.31 6.43 -3.97
C ASP A 66 1.85 6.79 -5.38
N ALA A 67 0.59 7.14 -5.50
CA ALA A 67 -0.01 7.57 -6.74
C ALA A 67 -0.90 8.80 -6.52
N SER A 68 -0.79 9.77 -7.40
CA SER A 68 -1.65 10.94 -7.46
C SER A 68 -2.72 10.74 -8.53
N VAL A 69 -3.99 10.91 -8.16
CA VAL A 69 -5.14 10.83 -9.09
C VAL A 69 -5.57 12.24 -9.45
N GLN A 70 -5.66 12.52 -10.75
CA GLN A 70 -5.96 13.85 -11.30
C GLN A 70 -7.22 13.78 -12.17
N LEU A 71 -8.39 13.90 -11.54
CA LEU A 71 -9.67 13.87 -12.23
C LEU A 71 -10.08 15.30 -12.64
N ASP A 72 -9.84 15.62 -13.89
CA ASP A 72 -10.16 16.93 -14.49
C ASP A 72 -11.44 16.90 -15.36
N GLY A 73 -12.13 15.77 -15.39
CA GLY A 73 -13.30 15.53 -16.24
C GLY A 73 -12.96 15.27 -17.72
N ARG A 74 -11.69 15.19 -18.08
CA ARG A 74 -11.19 14.94 -19.44
C ARG A 74 -10.30 13.71 -19.52
N SER A 75 -9.39 13.57 -18.55
CA SER A 75 -8.43 12.48 -18.48
C SER A 75 -9.06 11.24 -17.83
N SER A 76 -8.76 10.08 -18.40
CA SER A 76 -9.20 8.79 -17.86
C SER A 76 -8.12 8.19 -16.97
N ILE A 77 -8.53 7.41 -15.97
CA ILE A 77 -7.60 6.54 -15.22
C ILE A 77 -7.01 5.40 -16.07
N LEU A 78 -7.57 5.16 -17.26
CA LEU A 78 -7.07 4.16 -18.23
C LEU A 78 -6.00 4.74 -19.17
N SER A 79 -5.24 5.70 -18.72
CA SER A 79 -4.26 6.45 -19.53
C SER A 79 -2.90 5.79 -19.68
N SER A 80 -2.82 4.46 -19.56
CA SER A 80 -1.55 3.69 -19.64
C SER A 80 -0.80 3.79 -20.99
N HIS A 81 -1.43 4.35 -22.03
CA HIS A 81 -0.82 4.62 -23.32
C HIS A 81 -0.04 5.95 -23.38
N LEU A 82 -0.09 6.75 -22.31
CA LEU A 82 0.65 8.00 -22.19
C LEU A 82 1.88 7.78 -21.31
N ASP A 83 2.95 8.49 -21.60
CA ASP A 83 4.16 8.45 -20.79
C ASP A 83 3.90 9.03 -19.39
N PHE A 84 4.61 8.53 -18.39
CA PHE A 84 4.58 9.09 -17.05
C PHE A 84 5.02 10.56 -17.06
N GLY A 85 4.31 11.41 -16.33
CA GLY A 85 4.50 12.86 -16.33
C GLY A 85 3.72 13.60 -17.43
N ASP A 86 3.02 12.92 -18.34
CA ASP A 86 2.15 13.58 -19.30
C ASP A 86 0.93 14.19 -18.58
N PRO A 87 0.68 15.51 -18.69
CA PRO A 87 -0.39 16.18 -17.97
C PRO A 87 -1.82 15.71 -18.34
N ARG A 88 -1.94 14.90 -19.37
CA ARG A 88 -3.23 14.30 -19.78
C ARG A 88 -3.49 12.96 -19.10
N ARG A 89 -2.56 12.44 -18.31
CA ARG A 89 -2.82 11.23 -17.52
C ARG A 89 -3.81 11.54 -16.39
N GLY A 90 -4.76 10.63 -16.16
CA GLY A 90 -5.72 10.75 -15.06
C GLY A 90 -5.13 10.37 -13.70
N TRP A 91 -3.94 9.76 -13.69
CA TRP A 91 -3.14 9.45 -12.51
C TRP A 91 -1.67 9.32 -12.88
N ASP A 92 -0.81 9.48 -11.91
CA ASP A 92 0.63 9.26 -12.06
C ASP A 92 1.25 8.75 -10.77
N PHE A 93 2.40 8.09 -10.84
CA PHE A 93 3.18 7.82 -9.64
C PHE A 93 3.86 9.09 -9.16
N VAL A 94 3.92 9.23 -7.86
CA VAL A 94 4.58 10.34 -7.18
C VAL A 94 5.35 9.83 -5.97
N SER A 95 6.31 10.61 -5.50
CA SER A 95 7.08 10.28 -4.30
C SER A 95 6.13 9.95 -3.13
N PRO A 96 6.40 8.90 -2.34
CA PRO A 96 5.58 8.51 -1.19
C PRO A 96 5.30 9.68 -0.24
N GLY A 97 4.03 9.85 0.13
CA GLY A 97 3.53 10.95 0.94
C GLY A 97 3.01 12.14 0.13
N ARG A 98 3.23 12.18 -1.19
CA ARG A 98 2.76 13.26 -2.07
C ARG A 98 1.51 12.91 -2.87
N GLY A 99 1.06 11.66 -2.80
CA GLY A 99 -0.10 11.15 -3.51
C GLY A 99 -1.35 11.01 -2.65
N HIS A 100 -2.12 10.00 -2.96
CA HIS A 100 -3.44 9.74 -2.35
C HIS A 100 -3.43 8.53 -1.41
N VAL A 101 -2.30 7.83 -1.26
CA VAL A 101 -2.18 6.74 -0.29
C VAL A 101 -2.28 7.28 1.13
N LYS A 102 -3.17 6.71 1.93
CA LYS A 102 -3.37 7.07 3.34
C LYS A 102 -2.55 6.14 4.22
N TRP A 103 -1.35 6.57 4.60
CA TRP A 103 -0.38 5.73 5.30
C TRP A 103 -0.78 5.40 6.74
N ASP A 104 -1.31 6.35 7.52
CA ASP A 104 -1.69 6.10 8.92
C ASP A 104 -2.65 4.90 9.07
N PRO A 105 -3.80 4.81 8.37
CA PRO A 105 -4.67 3.65 8.47
C PRO A 105 -4.02 2.34 7.96
N ILE A 106 -3.13 2.41 6.97
CA ILE A 106 -2.38 1.24 6.48
C ILE A 106 -1.46 0.71 7.57
N ILE A 107 -0.64 1.57 8.19
CA ILE A 107 0.28 1.17 9.27
C ILE A 107 -0.50 0.58 10.46
N ARG A 108 -1.65 1.17 10.84
CA ARG A 108 -2.51 0.61 11.89
C ARG A 108 -3.00 -0.80 11.56
N VAL A 109 -3.35 -1.07 10.31
CA VAL A 109 -3.76 -2.42 9.91
C VAL A 109 -2.56 -3.36 9.89
N LEU A 110 -1.41 -2.96 9.34
CA LEU A 110 -0.19 -3.78 9.35
C LEU A 110 0.20 -4.19 10.79
N ASN A 111 0.14 -3.25 11.74
CA ASN A 111 0.35 -3.53 13.15
C ASN A 111 -0.66 -4.53 13.71
N ARG A 112 -1.95 -4.33 13.42
CA ARG A 112 -3.03 -5.20 13.90
C ARG A 112 -2.93 -6.64 13.39
N ILE A 113 -2.53 -6.83 12.11
CA ILE A 113 -2.33 -8.17 11.54
C ILE A 113 -0.98 -8.78 11.91
N GLY A 114 -0.16 -8.07 12.66
CA GLY A 114 1.15 -8.53 13.12
C GLY A 114 2.20 -8.63 12.02
N TYR A 115 2.12 -7.79 10.99
CA TYR A 115 3.15 -7.73 9.95
C TYR A 115 4.50 -7.31 10.55
N LYS A 116 5.55 -8.07 10.24
CA LYS A 116 6.93 -7.86 10.74
C LYS A 116 7.96 -7.81 9.60
N GLY A 117 7.48 -7.76 8.36
CA GLY A 117 8.35 -7.62 7.20
C GLY A 117 8.82 -6.18 7.00
N PRO A 118 9.71 -5.95 6.03
CA PRO A 118 10.17 -4.60 5.71
C PRO A 118 9.09 -3.78 5.01
N LEU A 119 9.16 -2.46 5.19
CA LEU A 119 8.49 -1.47 4.36
C LEU A 119 9.49 -1.02 3.29
N SER A 120 9.39 -1.57 2.10
CA SER A 120 10.34 -1.31 1.02
C SER A 120 9.88 -0.13 0.17
N ILE A 121 10.67 0.93 0.14
CA ILE A 121 10.39 2.08 -0.73
C ILE A 121 10.61 1.65 -2.18
N GLU A 122 9.54 1.69 -2.96
CA GLU A 122 9.57 1.61 -4.41
C GLU A 122 9.27 3.00 -4.97
N TRP A 123 10.34 3.73 -5.25
CA TRP A 123 10.22 5.14 -5.59
C TRP A 123 10.06 5.34 -7.10
N GLU A 124 8.98 5.99 -7.49
CA GLU A 124 8.71 6.45 -8.85
C GLU A 124 8.07 7.85 -8.80
N ASP A 125 8.72 8.81 -9.46
CA ASP A 125 8.18 10.14 -9.68
C ASP A 125 8.92 10.78 -10.87
N SER A 126 8.23 11.02 -11.96
CA SER A 126 8.81 11.60 -13.18
C SER A 126 9.08 13.10 -13.06
N GLY A 127 8.50 13.77 -12.07
CA GLY A 127 8.62 15.20 -11.82
C GLY A 127 9.65 15.59 -10.75
N MET A 128 10.38 14.62 -10.18
CA MET A 128 11.27 14.85 -9.05
C MET A 128 12.64 14.20 -9.25
N ASP A 129 13.69 14.83 -8.71
CA ASP A 129 15.02 14.20 -8.61
C ASP A 129 14.96 12.95 -7.72
N ARG A 130 15.46 11.83 -8.23
CA ARG A 130 15.32 10.52 -7.56
C ARG A 130 16.11 10.41 -6.25
N GLU A 131 17.27 11.03 -6.16
CA GLU A 131 18.11 10.94 -4.95
C GLU A 131 17.47 11.72 -3.82
N TRP A 132 16.98 12.92 -4.13
CA TRP A 132 16.23 13.74 -3.19
C TRP A 132 14.91 13.08 -2.78
N GLY A 133 14.15 12.59 -3.74
CA GLY A 133 12.84 11.96 -3.49
C GLY A 133 12.93 10.66 -2.71
N ALA A 134 13.94 9.82 -2.96
CA ALA A 134 14.16 8.60 -2.20
C ALA A 134 14.50 8.88 -0.74
N GLN A 135 15.29 9.94 -0.47
CA GLN A 135 15.58 10.37 0.91
C GLN A 135 14.32 10.90 1.61
N GLU A 136 13.54 11.76 0.94
CA GLU A 136 12.26 12.25 1.46
C GLU A 136 11.30 11.13 1.80
N ALA A 137 11.17 10.15 0.89
CA ALA A 137 10.32 8.97 1.10
C ALA A 137 10.75 8.17 2.32
N LEU A 138 12.07 8.00 2.55
CA LEU A 138 12.58 7.32 3.72
C LEU A 138 12.24 8.07 5.02
N GLU A 139 12.34 9.39 5.02
CA GLU A 139 11.96 10.23 6.17
C GLU A 139 10.46 10.15 6.45
N MET A 140 9.64 10.18 5.40
CA MET A 140 8.18 9.99 5.50
C MET A 140 7.84 8.65 6.13
N VAL A 141 8.41 7.55 5.63
CA VAL A 141 8.16 6.19 6.17
C VAL A 141 8.53 6.13 7.64
N ARG A 142 9.70 6.61 8.01
CA ARG A 142 10.16 6.63 9.43
C ARG A 142 9.23 7.43 10.34
N GLY A 143 8.60 8.49 9.82
CA GLY A 143 7.62 9.28 10.56
C GLY A 143 6.25 8.62 10.69
N GLN A 144 5.94 7.64 9.84
CA GLN A 144 4.67 6.93 9.82
C GLN A 144 4.75 5.54 10.46
N ASP A 145 5.94 4.93 10.51
CA ASP A 145 6.17 3.58 11.04
C ASP A 145 6.23 3.61 12.57
N PHE A 146 5.07 3.58 13.20
CA PHE A 146 4.93 3.57 14.66
C PHE A 146 4.56 2.18 15.17
N GLU A 147 5.08 1.86 16.36
CA GLU A 147 4.67 0.64 17.07
C GLU A 147 3.33 0.83 17.77
N PRO A 148 2.51 -0.23 17.87
CA PRO A 148 1.28 -0.17 18.66
C PRO A 148 1.61 -0.01 20.15
N SER A 149 0.69 0.61 20.91
CA SER A 149 0.83 0.66 22.36
C SER A 149 0.83 -0.76 22.94
N ASN A 150 1.77 -1.03 23.85
CA ASN A 150 1.83 -2.26 24.63
C ASN A 150 1.19 -2.10 26.02
N VAL A 151 0.56 -0.95 26.30
CA VAL A 151 -0.09 -0.62 27.57
C VAL A 151 -1.57 -0.39 27.30
N ALA A 152 -2.43 -1.01 28.11
CA ALA A 152 -3.87 -0.75 28.05
C ALA A 152 -4.15 0.72 28.41
N PHE A 153 -5.13 1.33 27.74
CA PHE A 153 -5.49 2.75 27.92
C PHE A 153 -5.81 3.10 29.39
N ASP A 154 -6.41 2.14 30.10
CA ASP A 154 -6.84 2.26 31.50
C ASP A 154 -5.83 1.69 32.51
N ALA A 155 -4.67 1.22 32.07
CA ALA A 155 -3.65 0.67 32.98
C ALA A 155 -3.15 1.69 34.03
N ALA A 156 -3.28 2.99 33.75
CA ALA A 156 -2.95 4.04 34.69
C ALA A 156 -4.02 4.24 35.79
N PHE A 157 -5.19 3.62 35.64
CA PHE A 157 -6.31 3.70 36.57
C PHE A 157 -6.58 2.37 37.31
N GLY A 158 -5.79 1.31 36.97
CA GLY A 158 -5.81 0.04 37.65
C GLY A 158 -4.91 0.10 38.89
N ASP A 159 -5.47 -0.28 40.05
CA ASP A 159 -4.83 -0.52 41.34
C ASP A 159 -4.55 0.68 42.26
N GLU A 160 -5.58 1.35 42.69
CA GLU A 160 -5.62 1.99 44.03
C GLU A 160 -6.59 1.29 44.98
N ASP A 161 -6.87 -0.01 44.84
CA ASP A 161 -7.68 -0.77 45.79
C ASP A 161 -7.06 -2.17 46.05
N GLU A 162 -6.03 -2.24 46.90
CA GLU A 162 -5.75 -3.34 47.82
C GLU A 162 -5.00 -2.85 49.07
#